data_d974e5009ff43187f20ee7bc331e5b3f
#
_entry.id   d974e5009ff43187f20ee7bc331e5b3f
#
_cell.length_a   1.000
_cell.length_b   1.000
_cell.length_c   1.000
_cell.angle_alpha   90.00
_cell.angle_beta   90.00
_cell.angle_gamma   90.00
#
_symmetry.space_group_name_H-M   'P 1'
#
loop_
_entity.id
_entity.type
_entity.pdbx_description
1 polymer ?
#
loop_
_entity_poly.entity_id
_entity_poly.type
_entity_poly.pdbx_seq_one_letter_code
_entity_poly.pdbx_strand_id
1 'polypeptide(L)'
;SSAEIWIYKPAPEKATGQAIVFCPGGGYSQLSIANGHNTCKWFAENGIVGVMLKYRLPNGHSEVPLNDLDKAVATVREMAGELGVDPHKVGVAGTSAGGYLAGSAGVMSESKPDFMVLIYPVVSSDPDKRHLGTFQQLVGKENVETEAAKFSLEKVVDSTACPALIFHSDDDKVVPAINAALLYEKLKANGVKASLHIFPSGGHGWGMSKKFKYHENFKAATLDWLKVINAEADKAAAKK
;
A
#
# COMPACT_ATOMS: atom_id res chain seq x y z
N SER A 1 -10.14 9.05 -18.49
CA SER A 1 -9.98 7.63 -18.15
C SER A 1 -10.83 7.30 -16.92
N SER A 2 -11.30 6.06 -16.81
CA SER A 2 -12.02 5.53 -15.65
C SER A 2 -11.06 4.72 -14.77
N ALA A 3 -11.33 4.66 -13.46
CA ALA A 3 -10.71 3.68 -12.61
C ALA A 3 -11.34 2.30 -12.86
N GLU A 4 -10.54 1.24 -12.76
CA GLU A 4 -10.97 -0.14 -13.01
C GLU A 4 -10.35 -1.05 -11.95
N ILE A 5 -11.05 -2.14 -11.59
CA ILE A 5 -10.52 -3.17 -10.71
C ILE A 5 -10.57 -4.54 -11.39
N TRP A 6 -9.57 -5.38 -11.09
CA TRP A 6 -9.53 -6.80 -11.46
C TRP A 6 -9.43 -7.63 -10.19
N ILE A 7 -10.34 -8.58 -10.02
CA ILE A 7 -10.47 -9.38 -8.81
C ILE A 7 -9.95 -10.78 -9.05
N TYR A 8 -9.03 -11.22 -8.18
CA TYR A 8 -8.45 -12.56 -8.16
C TYR A 8 -8.90 -13.27 -6.88
N LYS A 9 -9.73 -14.29 -7.04
CA LYS A 9 -10.28 -15.05 -5.91
C LYS A 9 -9.39 -16.27 -5.60
N PRO A 10 -9.13 -16.54 -4.31
CA PRO A 10 -8.48 -17.80 -3.92
C PRO A 10 -9.41 -19.01 -4.14
N ALA A 11 -8.81 -20.21 -4.19
CA ALA A 11 -9.57 -21.43 -4.03
C ALA A 11 -10.30 -21.40 -2.66
N PRO A 12 -11.59 -21.81 -2.58
CA PRO A 12 -12.39 -21.68 -1.36
C PRO A 12 -11.75 -22.32 -0.13
N GLU A 13 -11.09 -23.47 -0.29
CA GLU A 13 -10.41 -24.20 0.80
C GLU A 13 -9.17 -23.48 1.36
N LYS A 14 -8.64 -22.50 0.64
CA LYS A 14 -7.50 -21.68 1.05
C LYS A 14 -7.90 -20.32 1.62
N ALA A 15 -9.15 -19.90 1.43
CA ALA A 15 -9.59 -18.54 1.75
C ALA A 15 -9.38 -18.18 3.22
N THR A 16 -8.71 -17.07 3.46
CA THR A 16 -8.45 -16.52 4.81
C THR A 16 -9.52 -15.55 5.29
N GLY A 17 -10.41 -15.11 4.40
CA GLY A 17 -11.35 -14.02 4.64
C GLY A 17 -10.77 -12.63 4.43
N GLN A 18 -9.48 -12.51 4.11
CA GLN A 18 -8.84 -11.23 3.82
C GLN A 18 -8.95 -10.85 2.34
N ALA A 19 -8.98 -9.55 2.08
CA ALA A 19 -8.79 -8.97 0.76
C ALA A 19 -7.75 -7.84 0.80
N ILE A 20 -7.04 -7.64 -0.30
CA ILE A 20 -6.07 -6.56 -0.48
C ILE A 20 -6.33 -5.86 -1.80
N VAL A 21 -6.58 -4.55 -1.76
CA VAL A 21 -6.59 -3.68 -2.93
C VAL A 21 -5.16 -3.22 -3.20
N PHE A 22 -4.61 -3.61 -4.34
CA PHE A 22 -3.23 -3.35 -4.72
C PHE A 22 -3.12 -2.16 -5.69
N CYS A 23 -2.25 -1.22 -5.35
CA CYS A 23 -1.96 -0.01 -6.11
C CYS A 23 -0.59 -0.15 -6.80
N PRO A 24 -0.53 -0.32 -8.13
CA PRO A 24 0.75 -0.40 -8.85
C PRO A 24 1.51 0.92 -8.82
N GLY A 25 2.85 0.83 -8.84
CA GLY A 25 3.74 1.99 -8.95
C GLY A 25 3.82 2.55 -10.36
N GLY A 26 4.68 3.55 -10.54
CA GLY A 26 4.94 4.21 -11.83
C GLY A 26 5.09 5.73 -11.71
N GLY A 27 5.49 6.23 -10.52
CA GLY A 27 5.79 7.65 -10.28
C GLY A 27 4.59 8.59 -10.45
N TYR A 28 3.37 8.07 -10.44
CA TYR A 28 2.14 8.78 -10.78
C TYR A 28 2.09 9.31 -12.22
N SER A 29 3.04 8.93 -13.07
CA SER A 29 3.04 9.24 -14.51
C SER A 29 2.60 8.07 -15.39
N GLN A 30 2.65 6.87 -14.85
CA GLN A 30 2.21 5.62 -15.47
C GLN A 30 1.85 4.59 -14.40
N LEU A 31 1.36 3.42 -14.82
CA LEU A 31 1.03 2.30 -13.92
C LEU A 31 1.74 1.02 -14.35
N SER A 32 2.46 0.38 -13.41
CA SER A 32 3.08 -0.93 -13.61
C SER A 32 2.04 -2.05 -13.51
N ILE A 33 1.12 -2.10 -14.47
CA ILE A 33 -0.07 -2.97 -14.46
C ILE A 33 0.30 -4.45 -14.36
N ALA A 34 1.32 -4.91 -15.09
CA ALA A 34 1.75 -6.31 -15.04
C ALA A 34 2.22 -6.74 -13.64
N ASN A 35 2.94 -5.85 -12.93
CA ASN A 35 3.33 -6.12 -11.55
C ASN A 35 2.11 -6.20 -10.61
N GLY A 36 1.12 -5.33 -10.82
CA GLY A 36 -0.14 -5.37 -10.08
C GLY A 36 -0.88 -6.70 -10.24
N HIS A 37 -1.05 -7.16 -11.47
CA HIS A 37 -1.67 -8.46 -11.75
C HIS A 37 -0.89 -9.63 -11.12
N ASN A 38 0.43 -9.66 -11.25
CA ASN A 38 1.26 -10.71 -10.68
C ASN A 38 1.17 -10.75 -9.14
N THR A 39 1.15 -9.59 -8.50
CA THR A 39 1.00 -9.48 -7.04
C THR A 39 -0.36 -9.96 -6.58
N CYS A 40 -1.45 -9.55 -7.25
CA CYS A 40 -2.80 -9.98 -6.89
C CYS A 40 -3.04 -11.48 -7.12
N LYS A 41 -2.47 -12.06 -8.19
CA LYS A 41 -2.47 -13.50 -8.40
C LYS A 41 -1.77 -14.24 -7.26
N TRP A 42 -0.61 -13.74 -6.84
CA TRP A 42 0.12 -14.33 -5.71
C TRP A 42 -0.67 -14.26 -4.40
N PHE A 43 -1.37 -13.16 -4.11
CA PHE A 43 -2.28 -13.10 -2.96
C PHE A 43 -3.36 -14.17 -3.05
N ALA A 44 -4.01 -14.33 -4.21
CA ALA A 44 -5.04 -15.35 -4.41
C ALA A 44 -4.52 -16.79 -4.23
N GLU A 45 -3.31 -17.09 -4.72
CA GLU A 45 -2.65 -18.37 -4.50
C GLU A 45 -2.41 -18.67 -3.01
N ASN A 46 -2.36 -17.64 -2.17
CA ASN A 46 -2.16 -17.71 -0.72
C ASN A 46 -3.42 -17.41 0.11
N GLY A 47 -4.60 -17.55 -0.50
CA GLY A 47 -5.87 -17.50 0.22
C GLY A 47 -6.44 -16.10 0.44
N ILE A 48 -5.86 -15.07 -0.15
CA ILE A 48 -6.27 -13.67 0.01
C ILE A 48 -6.87 -13.18 -1.30
N VAL A 49 -8.05 -12.56 -1.26
CA VAL A 49 -8.62 -11.92 -2.46
C VAL A 49 -7.71 -10.76 -2.87
N GLY A 50 -7.10 -10.85 -4.04
CA GLY A 50 -6.28 -9.80 -4.63
C GLY A 50 -7.12 -8.93 -5.56
N VAL A 51 -7.13 -7.62 -5.34
CA VAL A 51 -7.88 -6.66 -6.16
C VAL A 51 -6.89 -5.66 -6.75
N MET A 52 -6.55 -5.81 -8.03
CA MET A 52 -5.67 -4.86 -8.72
C MET A 52 -6.47 -3.62 -9.11
N LEU A 53 -6.03 -2.46 -8.66
CA LEU A 53 -6.65 -1.17 -8.96
C LEU A 53 -5.84 -0.43 -10.03
N LYS A 54 -6.46 -0.18 -11.17
CA LYS A 54 -5.99 0.80 -12.16
C LYS A 54 -6.60 2.15 -11.78
N TYR A 55 -5.93 2.87 -10.91
CA TYR A 55 -6.37 4.19 -10.48
C TYR A 55 -6.06 5.27 -11.54
N ARG A 56 -6.83 6.35 -11.52
CA ARG A 56 -6.54 7.51 -12.36
C ARG A 56 -5.32 8.25 -11.86
N LEU A 57 -4.47 8.67 -12.78
CA LEU A 57 -3.29 9.47 -12.46
C LEU A 57 -3.69 10.87 -11.98
N PRO A 58 -2.99 11.45 -11.01
CA PRO A 58 -3.41 12.71 -10.39
C PRO A 58 -3.35 13.90 -11.33
N ASN A 59 -2.31 14.06 -12.14
CA ASN A 59 -2.13 15.21 -13.03
C ASN A 59 -2.39 16.56 -12.33
N GLY A 60 -1.86 16.72 -11.11
CA GLY A 60 -2.05 17.92 -10.28
C GLY A 60 -3.33 17.91 -9.41
N HIS A 61 -4.16 16.88 -9.50
CA HIS A 61 -5.38 16.69 -8.71
C HIS A 61 -5.16 15.59 -7.67
N SER A 62 -4.58 15.97 -6.54
CA SER A 62 -4.11 15.05 -5.51
C SER A 62 -5.19 14.11 -4.94
N GLU A 63 -6.44 14.55 -4.93
CA GLU A 63 -7.59 13.78 -4.44
C GLU A 63 -7.99 12.62 -5.35
N VAL A 64 -7.69 12.68 -6.66
CA VAL A 64 -8.22 11.74 -7.66
C VAL A 64 -7.80 10.28 -7.39
N PRO A 65 -6.50 9.94 -7.23
CA PRO A 65 -6.13 8.56 -6.99
C PRO A 65 -6.61 8.04 -5.62
N LEU A 66 -6.65 8.88 -4.59
CA LEU A 66 -7.13 8.49 -3.26
C LEU A 66 -8.64 8.19 -3.29
N ASN A 67 -9.44 9.02 -3.96
CA ASN A 67 -10.87 8.77 -4.14
C ASN A 67 -11.13 7.45 -4.89
N ASP A 68 -10.31 7.12 -5.89
CA ASP A 68 -10.42 5.85 -6.61
C ASP A 68 -10.10 4.65 -5.69
N LEU A 69 -9.09 4.77 -4.83
CA LEU A 69 -8.75 3.73 -3.87
C LEU A 69 -9.81 3.56 -2.79
N ASP A 70 -10.31 4.66 -2.23
CA ASP A 70 -11.38 4.63 -1.24
C ASP A 70 -12.65 3.96 -1.80
N LYS A 71 -13.01 4.28 -3.04
CA LYS A 71 -14.13 3.64 -3.73
C LYS A 71 -13.88 2.15 -3.97
N ALA A 72 -12.65 1.76 -4.35
CA ALA A 72 -12.30 0.35 -4.53
C ALA A 72 -12.41 -0.43 -3.22
N VAL A 73 -11.93 0.12 -2.09
CA VAL A 73 -12.05 -0.50 -0.76
C VAL A 73 -13.54 -0.63 -0.37
N ALA A 74 -14.34 0.42 -0.57
CA ALA A 74 -15.78 0.38 -0.31
C ALA A 74 -16.46 -0.69 -1.16
N THR A 75 -16.16 -0.78 -2.46
CA THR A 75 -16.71 -1.78 -3.37
C THR A 75 -16.37 -3.21 -2.91
N VAL A 76 -15.13 -3.47 -2.48
CA VAL A 76 -14.74 -4.79 -1.94
C VAL A 76 -15.53 -5.13 -0.68
N ARG A 77 -15.75 -4.16 0.22
CA ARG A 77 -16.57 -4.34 1.42
C ARG A 77 -18.05 -4.61 1.09
N GLU A 78 -18.61 -3.93 0.10
CA GLU A 78 -19.97 -4.18 -0.39
C GLU A 78 -20.11 -5.59 -1.00
N MET A 79 -19.07 -6.07 -1.68
CA MET A 79 -19.01 -7.39 -2.30
C MET A 79 -18.52 -8.50 -1.34
N ALA A 80 -18.30 -8.20 -0.07
CA ALA A 80 -17.63 -9.11 0.88
C ALA A 80 -18.27 -10.51 0.92
N GLY A 81 -19.61 -10.59 0.96
CA GLY A 81 -20.32 -11.88 0.93
C GLY A 81 -20.06 -12.68 -0.35
N GLU A 82 -20.11 -12.05 -1.52
CA GLU A 82 -19.82 -12.68 -2.80
C GLU A 82 -18.36 -13.14 -2.93
N LEU A 83 -17.44 -12.37 -2.35
CA LEU A 83 -16.02 -12.64 -2.41
C LEU A 83 -15.53 -13.63 -1.33
N GLY A 84 -16.37 -13.98 -0.36
CA GLY A 84 -15.95 -14.76 0.82
C GLY A 84 -14.97 -14.01 1.72
N VAL A 85 -15.14 -12.71 1.84
CA VAL A 85 -14.29 -11.77 2.59
C VAL A 85 -15.02 -11.26 3.82
N ASP A 86 -14.32 -11.09 4.92
CA ASP A 86 -14.80 -10.32 6.06
C ASP A 86 -14.62 -8.82 5.76
N PRO A 87 -15.68 -7.99 5.79
CA PRO A 87 -15.57 -6.55 5.49
C PRO A 87 -14.65 -5.78 6.46
N HIS A 88 -14.27 -6.36 7.59
CA HIS A 88 -13.30 -5.84 8.56
C HIS A 88 -11.88 -6.39 8.37
N LYS A 89 -11.62 -7.04 7.24
CA LYS A 89 -10.31 -7.61 6.85
C LYS A 89 -9.91 -7.19 5.44
N VAL A 90 -10.22 -5.96 5.07
CA VAL A 90 -9.89 -5.38 3.75
C VAL A 90 -8.75 -4.40 3.92
N GLY A 91 -7.58 -4.81 3.45
CA GLY A 91 -6.37 -3.99 3.44
C GLY A 91 -6.05 -3.40 2.08
N VAL A 92 -5.01 -2.59 2.06
CA VAL A 92 -4.42 -2.02 0.86
C VAL A 92 -2.95 -2.38 0.77
N ALA A 93 -2.42 -2.45 -0.45
CA ALA A 93 -1.00 -2.60 -0.68
C ALA A 93 -0.56 -1.78 -1.90
N GLY A 94 0.72 -1.48 -2.00
CA GLY A 94 1.22 -0.81 -3.19
C GLY A 94 2.73 -0.70 -3.23
N THR A 95 3.25 -0.42 -4.43
CA THR A 95 4.67 -0.26 -4.72
C THR A 95 4.99 1.19 -5.10
N SER A 96 6.10 1.75 -4.59
CA SER A 96 6.60 3.08 -5.01
C SER A 96 5.54 4.19 -4.85
N ALA A 97 5.15 4.89 -5.91
CA ALA A 97 4.04 5.85 -5.87
C ALA A 97 2.70 5.19 -5.53
N GLY A 98 2.47 3.93 -5.91
CA GLY A 98 1.32 3.13 -5.46
C GLY A 98 1.41 2.79 -3.97
N GLY A 99 2.61 2.64 -3.44
CA GLY A 99 2.88 2.53 -2.01
C GLY A 99 2.54 3.82 -1.25
N TYR A 100 2.84 4.97 -1.85
CA TYR A 100 2.37 6.26 -1.36
C TYR A 100 0.83 6.32 -1.31
N LEU A 101 0.16 5.91 -2.40
CA LEU A 101 -1.30 5.89 -2.46
C LEU A 101 -1.92 4.99 -1.39
N ALA A 102 -1.41 3.76 -1.25
CA ALA A 102 -1.85 2.83 -0.20
C ALA A 102 -1.60 3.40 1.22
N GLY A 103 -0.44 4.01 1.42
CA GLY A 103 -0.11 4.73 2.66
C GLY A 103 -1.04 5.89 2.94
N SER A 104 -1.38 6.67 1.90
CA SER A 104 -2.34 7.78 2.01
C SER A 104 -3.72 7.29 2.50
N ALA A 105 -4.22 6.18 1.97
CA ALA A 105 -5.47 5.59 2.44
C ALA A 105 -5.38 5.17 3.92
N GLY A 106 -4.29 4.51 4.31
CA GLY A 106 -4.08 4.07 5.70
C GLY A 106 -3.93 5.21 6.71
N VAL A 107 -3.50 6.38 6.25
CA VAL A 107 -3.20 7.55 7.11
C VAL A 107 -4.29 8.61 7.02
N MET A 108 -4.80 8.93 5.83
CA MET A 108 -5.61 10.13 5.58
C MET A 108 -7.08 9.86 5.26
N SER A 109 -7.46 8.67 4.76
CA SER A 109 -8.86 8.38 4.40
C SER A 109 -9.76 8.41 5.63
N GLU A 110 -10.99 8.90 5.45
CA GLU A 110 -12.02 8.85 6.50
C GLU A 110 -12.45 7.41 6.80
N SER A 111 -12.67 6.62 5.75
CA SER A 111 -12.94 5.17 5.86
C SER A 111 -11.67 4.37 5.63
N LYS A 112 -10.82 4.28 6.65
CA LYS A 112 -9.52 3.61 6.54
C LYS A 112 -9.65 2.14 6.16
N PRO A 113 -8.69 1.61 5.38
CA PRO A 113 -8.50 0.17 5.26
C PRO A 113 -8.13 -0.45 6.62
N ASP A 114 -8.31 -1.75 6.76
CA ASP A 114 -8.03 -2.44 8.03
C ASP A 114 -6.54 -2.65 8.28
N PHE A 115 -5.72 -2.61 7.22
CA PHE A 115 -4.25 -2.67 7.26
C PHE A 115 -3.62 -2.19 5.94
N MET A 116 -2.31 -1.94 5.95
CA MET A 116 -1.56 -1.55 4.75
C MET A 116 -0.23 -2.28 4.63
N VAL A 117 0.15 -2.66 3.40
CA VAL A 117 1.44 -3.25 3.04
C VAL A 117 2.12 -2.36 2.01
N LEU A 118 3.20 -1.72 2.40
CA LEU A 118 3.88 -0.70 1.62
C LEU A 118 5.25 -1.20 1.15
N ILE A 119 5.48 -1.21 -0.15
CA ILE A 119 6.66 -1.79 -0.77
C ILE A 119 7.46 -0.65 -1.42
N TYR A 120 8.64 -0.37 -0.88
CA TYR A 120 9.50 0.78 -1.21
C TYR A 120 8.69 2.07 -1.47
N PRO A 121 7.85 2.48 -0.50
CA PRO A 121 6.90 3.57 -0.71
C PRO A 121 7.60 4.92 -0.83
N VAL A 122 7.05 5.79 -1.68
CA VAL A 122 7.26 7.22 -1.54
C VAL A 122 6.52 7.68 -0.29
N VAL A 123 7.13 8.52 0.53
CA VAL A 123 6.57 8.99 1.81
C VAL A 123 6.78 10.49 2.00
N SER A 124 8.04 10.92 2.02
CA SER A 124 8.43 12.28 2.38
C SER A 124 8.46 13.21 1.18
N SER A 125 7.98 14.43 1.39
CA SER A 125 8.11 15.54 0.43
C SER A 125 9.36 16.39 0.65
N ASP A 126 10.17 16.09 1.67
CA ASP A 126 11.39 16.86 1.97
C ASP A 126 12.37 16.80 0.79
N PRO A 127 12.95 17.92 0.36
CA PRO A 127 13.74 18.01 -0.88
C PRO A 127 14.90 17.02 -0.99
N ASP A 128 15.55 16.67 0.13
CA ASP A 128 16.66 15.72 0.19
C ASP A 128 16.26 14.24 0.31
N LYS A 129 14.95 13.97 0.45
CA LYS A 129 14.39 12.60 0.65
C LYS A 129 13.32 12.24 -0.37
N ARG A 130 12.69 13.24 -0.99
CA ARG A 130 11.53 13.04 -1.86
C ARG A 130 11.86 12.38 -3.19
N HIS A 131 10.93 11.61 -3.71
CA HIS A 131 10.84 11.32 -5.13
C HIS A 131 10.09 12.46 -5.82
N LEU A 132 10.84 13.42 -6.35
CA LEU A 132 10.29 14.67 -6.88
C LEU A 132 9.18 14.46 -7.91
N GLY A 133 9.38 13.52 -8.86
CA GLY A 133 8.40 13.24 -9.92
C GLY A 133 7.02 12.86 -9.38
N THR A 134 6.93 12.06 -8.31
CA THR A 134 5.65 11.70 -7.69
C THR A 134 4.93 12.94 -7.17
N PHE A 135 5.60 13.83 -6.45
CA PHE A 135 4.97 15.03 -5.92
C PHE A 135 4.64 16.05 -7.01
N GLN A 136 5.45 16.14 -8.08
CA GLN A 136 5.11 16.97 -9.24
C GLN A 136 3.82 16.51 -9.92
N GLN A 137 3.62 15.20 -10.04
CA GLN A 137 2.36 14.65 -10.57
C GLN A 137 1.20 14.85 -9.59
N LEU A 138 1.45 14.73 -8.29
CA LEU A 138 0.41 14.81 -7.26
C LEU A 138 -0.20 16.22 -7.15
N VAL A 139 0.64 17.25 -7.05
CA VAL A 139 0.22 18.62 -6.74
C VAL A 139 0.44 19.63 -7.88
N GLY A 140 1.05 19.20 -9.00
CA GLY A 140 1.51 20.10 -10.06
C GLY A 140 2.94 20.59 -9.83
N LYS A 141 3.72 20.75 -10.90
CA LYS A 141 5.15 21.11 -10.83
C LYS A 141 5.40 22.42 -10.08
N GLU A 142 4.57 23.41 -10.34
CA GLU A 142 4.64 24.76 -9.76
C GLU A 142 4.27 24.80 -8.29
N ASN A 143 3.54 23.80 -7.79
CA ASN A 143 3.00 23.78 -6.43
C ASN A 143 3.83 22.91 -5.47
N VAL A 144 4.87 22.22 -5.93
CA VAL A 144 5.62 21.26 -5.09
C VAL A 144 6.16 21.90 -3.83
N GLU A 145 6.80 23.05 -3.94
CA GLU A 145 7.45 23.70 -2.79
C GLU A 145 6.46 24.29 -1.78
N THR A 146 5.23 24.57 -2.19
CA THR A 146 4.19 25.16 -1.32
C THR A 146 3.17 24.15 -0.81
N GLU A 147 2.84 23.12 -1.60
CA GLU A 147 1.72 22.22 -1.29
C GLU A 147 2.16 20.81 -0.88
N ALA A 148 3.32 20.31 -1.35
CA ALA A 148 3.67 18.90 -1.15
C ALA A 148 3.82 18.50 0.33
N ALA A 149 4.17 19.43 1.21
CA ALA A 149 4.30 19.18 2.64
C ALA A 149 3.00 18.67 3.29
N LYS A 150 1.84 19.07 2.78
CA LYS A 150 0.51 18.60 3.24
C LYS A 150 0.25 17.14 2.92
N PHE A 151 1.02 16.56 2.01
CA PHE A 151 0.91 15.19 1.51
C PHE A 151 2.10 14.32 1.93
N SER A 152 2.98 14.81 2.79
CA SER A 152 4.10 14.07 3.36
C SER A 152 3.59 13.15 4.45
N LEU A 153 3.56 11.84 4.21
CA LEU A 153 2.84 10.89 5.08
C LEU A 153 3.37 10.91 6.52
N GLU A 154 4.69 11.05 6.71
CA GLU A 154 5.31 11.13 8.04
C GLU A 154 4.93 12.39 8.82
N LYS A 155 4.44 13.43 8.12
CA LYS A 155 4.01 14.68 8.74
C LYS A 155 2.53 14.70 9.10
N VAL A 156 1.71 13.87 8.43
CA VAL A 156 0.25 13.86 8.59
C VAL A 156 -0.28 12.62 9.31
N VAL A 157 0.56 11.62 9.55
CA VAL A 157 0.17 10.42 10.29
C VAL A 157 -0.18 10.74 11.75
N ASP A 158 -1.26 10.14 12.22
CA ASP A 158 -1.74 10.22 13.60
C ASP A 158 -2.09 8.82 14.18
N SER A 159 -2.65 8.79 15.38
CA SER A 159 -3.02 7.55 16.08
C SER A 159 -4.19 6.79 15.42
N THR A 160 -4.87 7.36 14.45
CA THR A 160 -5.97 6.72 13.73
C THR A 160 -5.51 5.92 12.50
N ALA A 161 -4.22 6.00 12.14
CA ALA A 161 -3.66 5.23 11.04
C ALA A 161 -3.83 3.73 11.26
N CYS A 162 -4.07 2.98 10.17
CA CYS A 162 -4.18 1.54 10.25
C CYS A 162 -2.81 0.84 10.41
N PRO A 163 -2.77 -0.42 10.92
CA PRO A 163 -1.53 -1.19 11.02
C PRO A 163 -0.79 -1.29 9.71
N ALA A 164 0.56 -1.24 9.75
CA ALA A 164 1.42 -1.18 8.57
C ALA A 164 2.51 -2.25 8.56
N LEU A 165 2.74 -2.84 7.39
CA LEU A 165 3.94 -3.58 7.05
C LEU A 165 4.68 -2.82 5.95
N ILE A 166 5.96 -2.52 6.17
CA ILE A 166 6.76 -1.69 5.25
C ILE A 166 8.01 -2.43 4.83
N PHE A 167 8.28 -2.44 3.53
CA PHE A 167 9.50 -3.02 2.94
C PHE A 167 10.28 -1.97 2.16
N HIS A 168 11.61 -2.05 2.21
CA HIS A 168 12.50 -1.23 1.40
C HIS A 168 13.81 -1.96 1.10
N SER A 169 14.64 -1.39 0.20
CA SER A 169 16.04 -1.77 0.00
C SER A 169 16.95 -0.62 0.41
N ASP A 170 18.01 -0.91 1.15
CA ASP A 170 18.97 0.09 1.67
C ASP A 170 19.67 0.86 0.54
N ASP A 171 19.93 0.19 -0.59
CA ASP A 171 20.60 0.71 -1.78
C ASP A 171 19.66 1.36 -2.81
N ASP A 172 18.39 1.65 -2.45
CA ASP A 172 17.43 2.29 -3.34
C ASP A 172 17.83 3.75 -3.63
N LYS A 173 18.20 4.03 -4.89
CA LYS A 173 18.62 5.35 -5.37
C LYS A 173 17.48 6.16 -6.00
N VAL A 174 16.31 5.59 -6.16
CA VAL A 174 15.13 6.26 -6.74
C VAL A 174 14.25 6.85 -5.64
N VAL A 175 13.92 6.02 -4.67
CA VAL A 175 13.23 6.43 -3.43
C VAL A 175 14.13 6.01 -2.27
N PRO A 176 14.82 6.95 -1.61
CA PRO A 176 15.72 6.60 -0.50
C PRO A 176 14.99 5.85 0.63
N ALA A 177 15.63 4.81 1.19
CA ALA A 177 15.06 3.96 2.23
C ALA A 177 14.63 4.72 3.51
N ILE A 178 15.18 5.93 3.71
CA ILE A 178 14.75 6.82 4.79
C ILE A 178 13.25 7.12 4.75
N ASN A 179 12.60 7.08 3.57
CA ASN A 179 11.16 7.24 3.43
C ASN A 179 10.40 6.21 4.29
N ALA A 180 10.76 4.94 4.18
CA ALA A 180 10.15 3.86 4.96
C ALA A 180 10.44 4.00 6.46
N ALA A 181 11.67 4.37 6.82
CA ALA A 181 12.09 4.54 8.21
C ALA A 181 11.34 5.68 8.90
N LEU A 182 11.17 6.82 8.23
CA LEU A 182 10.41 7.97 8.75
C LEU A 182 8.95 7.63 9.01
N LEU A 183 8.29 6.95 8.07
CA LEU A 183 6.90 6.56 8.27
C LEU A 183 6.77 5.57 9.43
N TYR A 184 7.66 4.57 9.50
CA TYR A 184 7.68 3.61 10.60
C TYR A 184 7.85 4.32 11.95
N GLU A 185 8.83 5.23 12.07
CA GLU A 185 9.07 6.00 13.28
C GLU A 185 7.80 6.74 13.74
N LYS A 186 7.14 7.45 12.80
CA LYS A 186 5.94 8.24 13.12
C LYS A 186 4.73 7.37 13.45
N LEU A 187 4.55 6.24 12.78
CA LEU A 187 3.52 5.26 13.15
C LEU A 187 3.75 4.78 14.59
N LYS A 188 4.98 4.42 14.94
CA LYS A 188 5.31 3.96 16.31
C LYS A 188 5.13 5.05 17.35
N ALA A 189 5.54 6.29 17.05
CA ALA A 189 5.34 7.44 17.92
C ALA A 189 3.86 7.74 18.21
N ASN A 190 2.96 7.39 17.27
CA ASN A 190 1.51 7.53 17.43
C ASN A 190 0.82 6.25 17.96
N GLY A 191 1.57 5.26 18.44
CA GLY A 191 1.02 4.04 19.02
C GLY A 191 0.46 3.04 17.99
N VAL A 192 0.69 3.27 16.69
CA VAL A 192 0.21 2.40 15.62
C VAL A 192 1.11 1.16 15.50
N LYS A 193 0.52 -0.01 15.29
CA LYS A 193 1.26 -1.24 14.99
C LYS A 193 1.94 -1.12 13.64
N ALA A 194 3.25 -1.32 13.59
CA ALA A 194 4.03 -1.28 12.36
C ALA A 194 5.20 -2.25 12.42
N SER A 195 5.54 -2.82 11.26
CA SER A 195 6.74 -3.62 11.03
C SER A 195 7.50 -3.05 9.85
N LEU A 196 8.82 -3.03 9.93
CA LEU A 196 9.71 -2.51 8.90
C LEU A 196 10.79 -3.53 8.56
N HIS A 197 10.95 -3.82 7.28
CA HIS A 197 12.04 -4.64 6.74
C HIS A 197 12.83 -3.83 5.71
N ILE A 198 14.09 -3.59 5.97
CA ILE A 198 15.03 -2.99 5.01
C ILE A 198 16.03 -4.05 4.59
N PHE A 199 15.95 -4.49 3.34
CA PHE A 199 16.88 -5.46 2.77
C PHE A 199 18.21 -4.78 2.41
N PRO A 200 19.35 -5.45 2.57
CA PRO A 200 20.67 -4.85 2.31
C PRO A 200 20.87 -4.36 0.88
N SER A 201 20.14 -4.93 -0.09
CA SER A 201 20.25 -4.59 -1.52
C SER A 201 18.97 -4.94 -2.26
N GLY A 202 18.86 -4.48 -3.50
CA GLY A 202 17.72 -4.74 -4.40
C GLY A 202 17.34 -3.53 -5.22
N GLY A 203 17.81 -2.35 -4.85
CA GLY A 203 17.45 -1.11 -5.52
C GLY A 203 15.95 -0.84 -5.47
N HIS A 204 15.43 -0.26 -6.54
CA HIS A 204 14.02 0.11 -6.68
C HIS A 204 13.28 -0.78 -7.69
N GLY A 205 11.99 -1.00 -7.46
CA GLY A 205 11.11 -1.59 -8.47
C GLY A 205 11.16 -3.12 -8.59
N TRP A 206 11.70 -3.83 -7.59
CA TRP A 206 11.81 -5.30 -7.63
C TRP A 206 10.45 -6.01 -7.57
N GLY A 207 9.43 -5.46 -6.91
CA GLY A 207 8.07 -6.03 -6.85
C GLY A 207 8.06 -7.54 -6.62
N MET A 208 7.36 -8.28 -7.51
CA MET A 208 7.29 -9.74 -7.50
C MET A 208 8.37 -10.42 -8.36
N SER A 209 9.45 -9.71 -8.69
CA SER A 209 10.54 -10.27 -9.53
C SER A 209 11.29 -11.38 -8.81
N LYS A 210 11.36 -12.55 -9.44
CA LYS A 210 12.18 -13.68 -8.97
C LYS A 210 13.69 -13.39 -8.99
N LYS A 211 14.11 -12.32 -9.69
CA LYS A 211 15.51 -11.87 -9.69
C LYS A 211 15.89 -11.09 -8.44
N PHE A 212 14.92 -10.64 -7.67
CA PHE A 212 15.18 -10.00 -6.38
C PHE A 212 15.74 -11.03 -5.39
N LYS A 213 16.94 -10.78 -4.90
CA LYS A 213 17.69 -11.73 -4.04
C LYS A 213 16.87 -12.16 -2.81
N TYR A 214 16.07 -11.26 -2.26
CA TYR A 214 15.28 -11.50 -1.06
C TYR A 214 13.81 -11.77 -1.35
N HIS A 215 13.49 -12.22 -2.57
CA HIS A 215 12.12 -12.47 -3.02
C HIS A 215 11.35 -13.40 -2.07
N GLU A 216 11.96 -14.53 -1.67
CA GLU A 216 11.30 -15.49 -0.76
C GLU A 216 11.18 -14.93 0.67
N ASN A 217 12.18 -14.17 1.15
CA ASN A 217 12.11 -13.51 2.46
C ASN A 217 10.98 -12.47 2.51
N PHE A 218 10.85 -11.67 1.46
CA PHE A 218 9.77 -10.70 1.30
C PHE A 218 8.39 -11.37 1.33
N LYS A 219 8.21 -12.45 0.57
CA LYS A 219 6.96 -13.20 0.50
C LYS A 219 6.60 -13.83 1.84
N ALA A 220 7.57 -14.50 2.47
CA ALA A 220 7.37 -15.14 3.76
C ALA A 220 7.00 -14.12 4.85
N ALA A 221 7.75 -13.02 4.96
CA ALA A 221 7.47 -11.95 5.93
C ALA A 221 6.09 -11.33 5.71
N THR A 222 5.67 -11.14 4.46
CA THR A 222 4.34 -10.63 4.12
C THR A 222 3.25 -11.57 4.62
N LEU A 223 3.34 -12.86 4.30
CA LEU A 223 2.33 -13.85 4.69
C LEU A 223 2.27 -14.06 6.20
N ASP A 224 3.42 -14.07 6.88
CA ASP A 224 3.47 -14.21 8.34
C ASP A 224 2.82 -13.01 9.04
N TRP A 225 3.10 -11.80 8.57
CA TRP A 225 2.47 -10.61 9.11
C TRP A 225 0.95 -10.59 8.88
N LEU A 226 0.50 -10.96 7.67
CA LEU A 226 -0.92 -11.02 7.33
C LEU A 226 -1.68 -12.05 8.19
N LYS A 227 -1.06 -13.17 8.55
CA LYS A 227 -1.65 -14.15 9.51
C LYS A 227 -1.83 -13.54 10.90
N VAL A 228 -0.86 -12.77 11.39
CA VAL A 228 -0.95 -12.09 12.69
C VAL A 228 -2.10 -11.08 12.68
N ILE A 229 -2.19 -10.22 11.65
CA ILE A 229 -3.26 -9.24 11.50
C ILE A 229 -4.64 -9.92 11.40
N ASN A 230 -4.74 -11.05 10.67
CA ASN A 230 -5.97 -11.80 10.54
C ASN A 230 -6.44 -12.34 11.90
N ALA A 231 -5.54 -12.96 12.66
CA ALA A 231 -5.84 -13.49 14.00
C ALA A 231 -6.22 -12.38 15.00
N GLU A 232 -5.62 -11.20 14.91
CA GLU A 232 -5.99 -10.05 15.75
C GLU A 232 -7.39 -9.53 15.42
N ALA A 233 -7.77 -9.48 14.14
CA ALA A 233 -9.11 -9.10 13.71
C ALA A 233 -10.17 -10.08 14.25
N ASP A 234 -9.92 -11.40 14.23
CA ASP A 234 -10.79 -12.42 14.81
C ASP A 234 -10.95 -12.23 16.32
N LYS A 235 -9.87 -11.96 17.05
CA LYS A 235 -9.92 -11.69 18.49
C LYS A 235 -10.71 -10.42 18.83
N ALA A 236 -10.59 -9.38 18.01
CA ALA A 236 -11.36 -8.14 18.18
C ALA A 236 -12.86 -8.36 17.95
N ALA A 237 -13.23 -9.16 16.92
CA ALA A 237 -14.62 -9.51 16.64
C ALA A 237 -15.24 -10.36 17.76
N ALA A 238 -14.50 -11.28 18.38
CA ALA A 238 -14.96 -12.14 19.48
C ALA A 238 -15.25 -11.40 20.80
N LYS A 239 -14.78 -10.14 20.94
CA LYS A 239 -14.98 -9.31 22.15
C LYS A 239 -16.19 -8.38 22.03
N LYS A 240 -16.86 -8.32 20.88
CA LYS A 240 -18.07 -7.54 20.64
C LYS A 240 -19.32 -8.39 20.79
#